data_ffe2d440020063d08bbd7748b1c33a03
#
_entry.id   ffe2d440020063d08bbd7748b1c33a03
#
_cell.length_a   1.000
_cell.length_b   1.000
_cell.length_c   1.000
_cell.angle_alpha   90.00
_cell.angle_beta   90.00
_cell.angle_gamma   90.00
#
_symmetry.space_group_name_H-M   'P 1'
#
loop_
_entity.id
_entity.type
_entity.pdbx_description
1 polymer ?
#
loop_
_entity_poly.entity_id
_entity_poly.type
_entity_poly.pdbx_seq_one_letter_code
_entity_poly.pdbx_strand_id
1 'polypeptide(L)'
;INVKWEDFALISPDYWRKYLLDYDTMGDDYKYAAMMTGHELEIIDRKLDSYVAAKARGHNLPHLLLDRFRFDSFKVGDDGDYQSKLLSRFGATVFLFFIITPPAQTVERAWQRGLTTARYKAVNDLLYHNIEAFNGIPELFFSWMGIADKTVYFEFLDNDVPLGEQ
;
A
#
# COMPACT_ATOMS: atom_id res chain seq x y z
N ILE A 1 10.11 -9.78 17.18
CA ILE A 1 8.68 -9.72 17.53
C ILE A 1 8.07 -11.02 17.05
N ASN A 2 7.52 -11.80 17.96
CA ASN A 2 6.92 -13.09 17.60
C ASN A 2 5.40 -12.88 17.43
N VAL A 3 5.01 -12.30 16.28
CA VAL A 3 3.62 -12.03 15.93
C VAL A 3 3.22 -13.00 14.82
N LYS A 4 2.08 -13.65 14.96
CA LYS A 4 1.59 -14.60 13.97
C LYS A 4 0.87 -13.86 12.85
N TRP A 5 0.90 -14.43 11.64
CA TRP A 5 0.20 -13.85 10.49
C TRP A 5 -1.30 -13.67 10.71
N GLU A 6 -1.92 -14.59 11.42
CA GLU A 6 -3.35 -14.55 11.79
C GLU A 6 -3.73 -13.38 12.72
N ASP A 7 -2.73 -12.73 13.36
CA ASP A 7 -2.92 -11.56 14.21
C ASP A 7 -2.97 -10.25 13.41
N PHE A 8 -2.77 -10.31 12.09
CA PHE A 8 -2.81 -9.14 11.21
C PHE A 8 -4.14 -8.98 10.48
N ALA A 9 -4.60 -7.75 10.41
CA ALA A 9 -5.61 -7.32 9.46
C ALA A 9 -4.91 -6.71 8.22
N LEU A 10 -5.08 -7.34 7.06
CA LEU A 10 -4.52 -6.88 5.80
C LEU A 10 -5.46 -5.86 5.15
N ILE A 11 -4.94 -4.66 4.90
CA ILE A 11 -5.60 -3.63 4.10
C ILE A 11 -4.79 -3.46 2.82
N SER A 12 -5.17 -4.20 1.78
CA SER A 12 -4.56 -4.19 0.46
C SER A 12 -5.64 -4.20 -0.60
N PRO A 13 -5.84 -3.11 -1.33
CA PRO A 13 -6.85 -3.04 -2.39
C PRO A 13 -6.68 -4.16 -3.43
N ASP A 14 -5.45 -4.42 -3.84
CA ASP A 14 -5.16 -5.46 -4.84
C ASP A 14 -5.52 -6.88 -4.36
N TYR A 15 -5.38 -7.13 -3.06
CA TYR A 15 -5.78 -8.41 -2.49
C TYR A 15 -7.29 -8.65 -2.58
N TRP A 16 -8.10 -7.60 -2.37
CA TRP A 16 -9.56 -7.70 -2.38
C TRP A 16 -10.15 -7.81 -3.77
N ARG A 17 -9.41 -7.37 -4.81
CA ARG A 17 -9.89 -7.40 -6.21
C ARG A 17 -10.34 -8.78 -6.65
N LYS A 18 -9.62 -9.83 -6.26
CA LYS A 18 -9.95 -11.21 -6.59
C LYS A 18 -11.30 -11.70 -6.05
N TYR A 19 -11.86 -11.00 -5.06
CA TYR A 19 -13.19 -11.32 -4.51
C TYR A 19 -14.31 -10.51 -5.18
N LEU A 20 -13.98 -9.51 -5.96
CA LEU A 20 -14.94 -8.70 -6.70
C LEU A 20 -15.19 -9.24 -8.11
N LEU A 21 -14.21 -9.92 -8.68
CA LEU A 21 -14.25 -10.43 -10.03
C LEU A 21 -13.86 -11.91 -10.04
N ASP A 22 -14.61 -12.68 -10.78
CA ASP A 22 -14.25 -14.07 -11.09
C ASP A 22 -13.29 -14.08 -12.29
N TYR A 23 -12.01 -14.12 -11.99
CA TYR A 23 -10.97 -14.09 -13.01
C TYR A 23 -10.99 -15.29 -13.95
N ASP A 24 -11.47 -16.45 -13.49
CA ASP A 24 -11.53 -17.66 -14.30
C ASP A 24 -12.57 -17.53 -15.43
N THR A 25 -13.61 -16.71 -15.21
CA THR A 25 -14.65 -16.45 -16.21
C THR A 25 -14.38 -15.23 -17.09
N MET A 26 -13.43 -14.37 -16.74
CA MET A 26 -13.14 -13.13 -17.48
C MET A 26 -12.36 -13.36 -18.78
N GLY A 27 -11.59 -14.44 -18.88
CA GLY A 27 -10.75 -14.69 -20.05
C GLY A 27 -9.83 -13.50 -20.35
N ASP A 28 -9.82 -13.05 -21.62
CA ASP A 28 -8.98 -11.93 -22.07
C ASP A 28 -9.37 -10.56 -21.45
N ASP A 29 -10.55 -10.43 -20.89
CA ASP A 29 -11.02 -9.18 -20.25
C ASP A 29 -10.38 -8.93 -18.88
N TYR A 30 -9.64 -9.90 -18.35
CA TYR A 30 -8.87 -9.73 -17.11
C TYR A 30 -7.95 -8.51 -17.11
N LYS A 31 -7.44 -8.12 -18.27
CA LYS A 31 -6.63 -6.90 -18.44
C LYS A 31 -7.33 -5.61 -17.99
N TYR A 32 -8.68 -5.61 -17.97
CA TYR A 32 -9.49 -4.46 -17.53
C TYR A 32 -9.87 -4.53 -16.05
N ALA A 33 -9.51 -5.59 -15.33
CA ALA A 33 -9.90 -5.81 -13.94
C ALA A 33 -9.59 -4.62 -13.02
N ALA A 34 -8.46 -3.96 -13.21
CA ALA A 34 -8.08 -2.79 -12.42
C ALA A 34 -9.02 -1.61 -12.64
N MET A 35 -9.46 -1.38 -13.89
CA MET A 35 -10.40 -0.32 -14.24
C MET A 35 -11.82 -0.63 -13.73
N MET A 36 -12.24 -1.88 -13.83
CA MET A 36 -13.58 -2.32 -13.43
C MET A 36 -13.81 -2.34 -11.92
N THR A 37 -12.75 -2.44 -11.13
CA THR A 37 -12.84 -2.59 -9.66
C THR A 37 -12.27 -1.42 -8.86
N GLY A 38 -11.81 -0.35 -9.52
CA GLY A 38 -11.14 0.76 -8.85
C GLY A 38 -12.04 1.48 -7.84
N HIS A 39 -13.28 1.73 -8.20
CA HIS A 39 -14.25 2.42 -7.34
C HIS A 39 -14.71 1.53 -6.17
N GLU A 40 -14.99 0.27 -6.43
CA GLU A 40 -15.41 -0.71 -5.43
C GLU A 40 -14.32 -0.94 -4.38
N LEU A 41 -13.06 -1.02 -4.83
CA LEU A 41 -11.91 -1.14 -3.92
C LEU A 41 -11.76 0.10 -3.03
N GLU A 42 -12.01 1.30 -3.55
CA GLU A 42 -11.99 2.52 -2.75
C GLU A 42 -13.09 2.52 -1.67
N ILE A 43 -14.27 2.00 -1.98
CA ILE A 43 -15.36 1.84 -1.01
C ILE A 43 -14.98 0.83 0.07
N ILE A 44 -14.43 -0.32 -0.32
CA ILE A 44 -13.99 -1.36 0.62
C ILE A 44 -12.93 -0.78 1.56
N ASP A 45 -11.97 -0.08 1.03
CA ASP A 45 -10.87 0.55 1.77
C ASP A 45 -11.42 1.52 2.84
N ARG A 46 -12.34 2.40 2.47
CA ARG A 46 -13.00 3.33 3.42
C ARG A 46 -13.80 2.60 4.50
N LYS A 47 -14.44 1.48 4.15
CA LYS A 47 -15.19 0.66 5.13
C LYS A 47 -14.25 -0.03 6.10
N LEU A 48 -13.13 -0.57 5.61
CA LEU A 48 -12.10 -1.16 6.47
C LEU A 48 -11.51 -0.11 7.42
N ASP A 49 -11.22 1.08 6.91
CA ASP A 49 -10.77 2.20 7.74
C ASP A 49 -11.75 2.53 8.85
N SER A 50 -13.03 2.60 8.52
CA SER A 50 -14.10 2.87 9.50
C SER A 50 -14.23 1.76 10.53
N TYR A 51 -14.09 0.51 10.11
CA TYR A 51 -14.11 -0.65 11.00
C TYR A 51 -12.94 -0.63 11.98
N VAL A 52 -11.73 -0.40 11.47
CA VAL A 52 -10.52 -0.30 12.30
C VAL A 52 -10.65 0.84 13.31
N ALA A 53 -11.13 2.01 12.88
CA ALA A 53 -11.37 3.13 13.80
C ALA A 53 -12.40 2.81 14.90
N ALA A 54 -13.43 2.04 14.59
CA ALA A 54 -14.41 1.60 15.56
C ALA A 54 -13.81 0.60 16.57
N LYS A 55 -12.95 -0.31 16.11
CA LYS A 55 -12.24 -1.28 16.94
C LYS A 55 -11.19 -0.63 17.83
N ALA A 56 -10.48 0.39 17.34
CA ALA A 56 -9.49 1.12 18.11
C ALA A 56 -10.03 1.68 19.42
N ARG A 57 -11.29 2.05 19.43
CA ARG A 57 -11.99 2.54 20.63
C ARG A 57 -12.30 1.46 21.67
N GLY A 58 -12.25 0.18 21.27
CA GLY A 58 -12.61 -0.97 22.09
C GLY A 58 -11.45 -1.79 22.64
N HIS A 59 -10.21 -1.37 22.48
CA HIS A 59 -8.97 -1.97 23.06
C HIS A 59 -8.46 -3.30 22.47
N ASN A 60 -9.07 -3.87 21.45
CA ASN A 60 -8.60 -5.10 20.79
C ASN A 60 -8.37 -4.85 19.30
N LEU A 61 -7.33 -4.08 18.98
CA LEU A 61 -6.89 -3.91 17.60
C LEU A 61 -6.05 -5.10 17.15
N PRO A 62 -6.34 -5.69 15.99
CA PRO A 62 -5.37 -6.54 15.33
C PRO A 62 -4.16 -5.70 14.92
N HIS A 63 -3.03 -6.34 14.68
CA HIS A 63 -1.94 -5.69 13.97
C HIS A 63 -2.40 -5.33 12.57
N LEU A 64 -2.05 -4.14 12.09
CA LEU A 64 -2.44 -3.69 10.76
C LEU A 64 -1.28 -3.83 9.80
N LEU A 65 -1.53 -4.44 8.65
CA LEU A 65 -0.63 -4.42 7.51
C LEU A 65 -1.31 -3.64 6.39
N LEU A 66 -0.74 -2.48 6.06
CA LEU A 66 -1.22 -1.59 5.01
C LEU A 66 -0.31 -1.70 3.80
N ASP A 67 -0.84 -2.23 2.71
CA ASP A 67 -0.18 -2.30 1.41
C ASP A 67 -0.75 -1.20 0.52
N ARG A 68 -0.07 -0.05 0.48
CA ARG A 68 -0.49 1.12 -0.28
C ARG A 68 0.71 1.83 -0.90
N PHE A 69 0.47 2.46 -2.04
CA PHE A 69 1.45 3.29 -2.74
C PHE A 69 1.18 4.80 -2.69
N ARG A 70 0.03 5.24 -2.17
CA ARG A 70 -0.33 6.66 -2.08
C ARG A 70 0.30 7.29 -0.86
N PHE A 71 1.32 8.10 -1.10
CA PHE A 71 2.08 8.79 -0.05
C PHE A 71 1.27 9.80 0.75
N ASP A 72 0.37 10.52 0.10
CA ASP A 72 -0.54 11.48 0.75
C ASP A 72 -1.43 10.85 1.82
N SER A 73 -1.69 9.54 1.74
CA SER A 73 -2.42 8.83 2.80
C SER A 73 -1.62 8.68 4.09
N PHE A 74 -0.31 8.92 4.05
CA PHE A 74 0.59 8.75 5.18
C PHE A 74 1.25 10.05 5.64
N LYS A 75 0.98 11.18 4.99
CA LYS A 75 1.54 12.48 5.37
C LYS A 75 0.99 12.93 6.72
N VAL A 76 1.88 13.48 7.54
CA VAL A 76 1.54 14.22 8.75
C VAL A 76 1.37 15.69 8.38
N GLY A 77 0.33 16.35 8.87
CA GLY A 77 0.10 17.76 8.62
C GLY A 77 1.16 18.65 9.27
N ASP A 78 1.32 19.89 8.76
CA ASP A 78 2.30 20.86 9.23
C ASP A 78 2.08 21.28 10.68
N ASP A 79 0.88 21.14 11.19
CA ASP A 79 0.48 21.43 12.58
C ASP A 79 0.62 20.22 13.51
N GLY A 80 1.18 19.11 13.01
CA GLY A 80 1.26 17.84 13.72
C GLY A 80 -0.06 17.05 13.70
N ASP A 81 -1.10 17.57 13.04
CA ASP A 81 -2.32 16.83 12.83
C ASP A 81 -2.15 15.82 11.70
N TYR A 82 -2.76 14.64 11.86
CA TYR A 82 -2.68 13.58 10.87
C TYR A 82 -3.66 13.86 9.73
N GLN A 83 -3.16 14.15 8.53
CA GLN A 83 -3.99 14.36 7.35
C GLN A 83 -4.79 13.11 6.98
N SER A 84 -4.24 11.94 7.25
CA SER A 84 -4.93 10.66 7.06
C SER A 84 -5.59 10.20 8.35
N LYS A 85 -6.88 9.90 8.26
CA LYS A 85 -7.61 9.23 9.35
C LYS A 85 -7.02 7.85 9.70
N LEU A 86 -6.26 7.25 8.79
CA LEU A 86 -5.53 6.01 9.02
C LEU A 86 -4.42 6.19 10.04
N LEU A 87 -3.60 7.24 9.90
CA LEU A 87 -2.43 7.46 10.74
C LEU A 87 -2.82 7.67 12.21
N SER A 88 -3.94 8.34 12.46
CA SER A 88 -4.47 8.52 13.82
C SER A 88 -4.92 7.21 14.49
N ARG A 89 -5.03 6.13 13.72
CA ARG A 89 -5.48 4.80 14.19
C ARG A 89 -4.34 3.84 14.46
N PHE A 90 -3.13 4.15 14.03
CA PHE A 90 -1.97 3.35 14.37
C PHE A 90 -1.69 3.39 15.86
N GLY A 91 -1.32 2.23 16.41
CA GLY A 91 -0.88 2.13 17.78
C GLY A 91 0.42 2.90 18.05
N ALA A 92 0.97 2.74 19.25
CA ALA A 92 2.18 3.41 19.67
C ALA A 92 3.43 2.99 18.87
N THR A 93 3.40 1.84 18.20
CA THR A 93 4.53 1.31 17.43
C THR A 93 4.13 1.17 15.96
N VAL A 94 4.91 1.77 15.09
CA VAL A 94 4.70 1.76 13.63
C VAL A 94 5.98 1.32 12.94
N PHE A 95 5.84 0.43 11.96
CA PHE A 95 6.92 0.02 11.06
C PHE A 95 6.59 0.53 9.65
N LEU A 96 7.48 1.31 9.08
CA LEU A 96 7.38 1.83 7.72
C LEU A 96 8.41 1.15 6.83
N PHE A 97 7.94 0.41 5.83
CA PHE A 97 8.77 -0.25 4.84
C PHE A 97 8.72 0.52 3.52
N PHE A 98 9.86 1.00 3.08
CA PHE A 98 10.02 1.66 1.78
C PHE A 98 10.68 0.68 0.80
N ILE A 99 9.90 0.16 -0.13
CA ILE A 99 10.40 -0.74 -1.17
C ILE A 99 10.79 0.11 -2.37
N ILE A 100 12.10 0.15 -2.66
CA ILE A 100 12.67 0.99 -3.70
C ILE A 100 13.06 0.12 -4.88
N THR A 101 12.42 0.37 -6.02
CA THR A 101 12.69 -0.33 -7.28
C THR A 101 13.14 0.68 -8.34
N PRO A 102 14.25 0.46 -9.04
CA PRO A 102 14.65 1.31 -10.16
C PRO A 102 13.55 1.43 -11.22
N PRO A 103 13.36 2.62 -11.83
CA PRO A 103 12.29 2.83 -12.82
C PRO A 103 12.32 1.84 -13.98
N ALA A 104 13.49 1.53 -14.51
CA ALA A 104 13.65 0.57 -15.61
C ALA A 104 13.14 -0.83 -15.20
N GLN A 105 13.48 -1.29 -14.01
CA GLN A 105 13.01 -2.57 -13.48
C GLN A 105 11.50 -2.56 -13.19
N THR A 106 10.96 -1.44 -12.71
CA THR A 106 9.52 -1.31 -12.50
C THR A 106 8.75 -1.50 -13.81
N VAL A 107 9.23 -0.90 -14.90
CA VAL A 107 8.63 -1.03 -16.23
C VAL A 107 8.76 -2.47 -16.73
N GLU A 108 9.97 -3.05 -16.66
CA GLU A 108 10.21 -4.42 -17.12
C GLU A 108 9.36 -5.45 -16.37
N ARG A 109 9.31 -5.36 -15.05
CA ARG A 109 8.48 -6.27 -14.23
C ARG A 109 6.99 -6.13 -14.51
N ALA A 110 6.51 -4.90 -14.71
CA ALA A 110 5.12 -4.67 -15.09
C ALA A 110 4.80 -5.24 -16.47
N TRP A 111 5.75 -5.18 -17.40
CA TRP A 111 5.63 -5.78 -18.72
C TRP A 111 5.58 -7.31 -18.64
N GLN A 112 6.55 -7.93 -17.96
CA GLN A 112 6.59 -9.39 -17.76
C GLN A 112 5.33 -9.92 -17.07
N ARG A 113 4.86 -9.21 -16.06
CA ARG A 113 3.58 -9.53 -15.42
C ARG A 113 2.42 -9.43 -16.41
N GLY A 114 2.40 -8.42 -17.28
CA GLY A 114 1.41 -8.26 -18.33
C GLY A 114 1.39 -9.43 -19.30
N LEU A 115 2.57 -9.92 -19.70
CA LEU A 115 2.67 -11.10 -20.59
C LEU A 115 2.12 -12.38 -19.95
N THR A 116 2.29 -12.56 -18.65
CA THR A 116 1.88 -13.76 -17.92
C THR A 116 0.43 -13.73 -17.44
N THR A 117 -0.06 -12.55 -17.05
CA THR A 117 -1.37 -12.38 -16.39
C THR A 117 -2.34 -11.50 -17.17
N ALA A 118 -1.96 -11.01 -18.35
CA ALA A 118 -2.66 -9.99 -19.13
C ALA A 118 -2.91 -8.65 -18.38
N ARG A 119 -2.33 -8.48 -17.18
CA ARG A 119 -2.48 -7.28 -16.35
C ARG A 119 -1.40 -6.25 -16.69
N TYR A 120 -1.62 -5.51 -17.75
CA TYR A 120 -0.74 -4.42 -18.16
C TYR A 120 -1.02 -3.14 -17.38
N LYS A 121 0.01 -2.30 -17.24
CA LYS A 121 -0.11 -0.92 -16.76
C LYS A 121 0.63 0.00 -17.71
N ALA A 122 0.08 1.18 -17.97
CA ALA A 122 0.71 2.17 -18.83
C ALA A 122 2.08 2.58 -18.28
N VAL A 123 3.07 2.68 -19.15
CA VAL A 123 4.44 3.05 -18.77
C VAL A 123 4.48 4.43 -18.12
N ASN A 124 3.72 5.38 -18.66
CA ASN A 124 3.63 6.73 -18.09
C ASN A 124 3.12 6.71 -16.64
N ASP A 125 2.13 5.87 -16.30
CA ASP A 125 1.62 5.74 -14.95
C ASP A 125 2.68 5.12 -14.01
N LEU A 126 3.43 4.14 -14.51
CA LEU A 126 4.51 3.52 -13.74
C LEU A 126 5.62 4.53 -13.42
N LEU A 127 6.05 5.30 -14.41
CA LEU A 127 7.08 6.32 -14.24
C LEU A 127 6.59 7.47 -13.35
N TYR A 128 5.35 7.88 -13.50
CA TYR A 128 4.74 8.88 -12.63
C TYR A 128 4.77 8.44 -11.17
N HIS A 129 4.35 7.22 -10.86
CA HIS A 129 4.40 6.69 -9.50
C HIS A 129 5.82 6.53 -8.95
N ASN A 130 6.79 6.20 -9.80
CA ASN A 130 8.20 6.22 -9.40
C ASN A 130 8.65 7.63 -8.98
N ILE A 131 8.31 8.65 -9.77
CA ILE A 131 8.65 10.04 -9.45
C ILE A 131 7.98 10.47 -8.14
N GLU A 132 6.70 10.14 -7.96
CA GLU A 132 5.98 10.40 -6.70
C GLU A 132 6.67 9.72 -5.52
N ALA A 133 7.11 8.48 -5.66
CA ALA A 133 7.81 7.74 -4.62
C ALA A 133 9.15 8.41 -4.27
N PHE A 134 9.99 8.69 -5.26
CA PHE A 134 11.30 9.33 -5.03
C PHE A 134 11.18 10.71 -4.38
N ASN A 135 10.16 11.49 -4.74
CA ASN A 135 9.92 12.79 -4.16
C ASN A 135 9.24 12.71 -2.79
N GLY A 136 8.33 11.76 -2.60
CA GLY A 136 7.52 11.65 -1.39
C GLY A 136 8.18 10.91 -0.24
N ILE A 137 9.09 9.96 -0.50
CA ILE A 137 9.75 9.18 0.56
C ILE A 137 10.52 10.06 1.54
N PRO A 138 11.37 11.01 1.11
CA PRO A 138 12.09 11.87 2.07
C PRO A 138 11.16 12.70 2.94
N GLU A 139 10.13 13.31 2.34
CA GLU A 139 9.14 14.11 3.06
C GLU A 139 8.40 13.25 4.09
N LEU A 140 7.96 12.08 3.70
CA LEU A 140 7.28 11.14 4.57
C LEU A 140 8.18 10.69 5.73
N PHE A 141 9.41 10.32 5.44
CA PHE A 141 10.39 9.90 6.44
C PHE A 141 10.60 11.00 7.50
N PHE A 142 10.87 12.24 7.08
CA PHE A 142 11.10 13.33 8.02
C PHE A 142 9.84 13.71 8.80
N SER A 143 8.67 13.67 8.20
CA SER A 143 7.42 13.94 8.91
C SER A 143 7.14 12.91 10.01
N TRP A 144 7.40 11.63 9.76
CA TRP A 144 7.23 10.59 10.76
C TRP A 144 8.31 10.61 11.86
N MET A 145 9.52 11.03 11.55
CA MET A 145 10.56 11.24 12.57
C MET A 145 10.16 12.27 13.62
N GLY A 146 9.35 13.24 13.24
CA GLY A 146 8.88 14.32 14.12
C GLY A 146 7.72 13.95 15.04
N ILE A 147 7.13 12.74 14.90
CA ILE A 147 5.97 12.32 15.69
C ILE A 147 6.41 11.93 17.10
N ALA A 148 5.97 12.69 18.10
CA ALA A 148 6.40 12.50 19.48
C ALA A 148 5.65 11.38 20.23
N ASP A 149 4.44 11.04 19.81
CA ASP A 149 3.53 10.10 20.49
C ASP A 149 3.66 8.64 19.99
N LYS A 150 4.58 8.38 19.05
CA LYS A 150 4.77 7.07 18.45
C LYS A 150 6.24 6.67 18.39
N THR A 151 6.50 5.37 18.51
CA THR A 151 7.79 4.78 18.16
C THR A 151 7.71 4.29 16.71
N VAL A 152 8.49 4.91 15.84
CA VAL A 152 8.48 4.61 14.41
C VAL A 152 9.80 3.96 14.02
N TYR A 153 9.69 2.81 13.38
CA TYR A 153 10.82 2.08 12.78
C TYR A 153 10.75 2.21 11.26
N PHE A 154 11.89 2.42 10.64
CA PHE A 154 12.02 2.58 9.19
C PHE A 154 12.89 1.47 8.62
N GLU A 155 12.45 0.89 7.52
CA GLU A 155 13.20 -0.08 6.74
C GLU A 155 13.21 0.36 5.27
N PHE A 156 14.39 0.46 4.68
CA PHE A 156 14.55 0.75 3.25
C PHE A 156 15.02 -0.53 2.57
N LEU A 157 14.17 -1.06 1.71
CA LEU A 157 14.40 -2.30 0.99
C LEU A 157 14.81 -1.97 -0.44
N ASP A 158 16.04 -2.31 -0.79
CA ASP A 158 16.48 -2.29 -2.17
C ASP A 158 15.88 -3.49 -2.91
N ASN A 159 15.03 -3.18 -3.86
CA ASN A 159 14.36 -4.18 -4.68
C ASN A 159 14.99 -4.26 -6.10
N ASP A 160 16.26 -3.87 -6.23
CA ASP A 160 17.07 -4.05 -7.44
C ASP A 160 17.63 -5.47 -7.50
N VAL A 161 16.75 -6.45 -7.54
CA VAL A 161 17.10 -7.87 -7.62
C VAL A 161 16.60 -8.47 -8.93
N PRO A 162 17.25 -9.52 -9.46
CA PRO A 162 16.80 -10.20 -10.67
C PRO A 162 15.35 -10.68 -10.58
N LEU A 163 14.68 -10.72 -11.72
CA LEU A 163 13.32 -11.25 -11.81
C LEU A 163 13.32 -12.72 -11.39
N GLY A 164 12.49 -13.05 -10.39
CA GLY A 164 12.37 -14.40 -9.81
C GLY A 164 13.20 -14.63 -8.53
N GLU A 165 13.98 -13.64 -8.10
CA GLU A 165 14.74 -13.66 -6.83
C GLU A 165 14.11 -12.75 -5.76
N GLN A 166 12.82 -12.44 -5.91
CA GLN A 166 12.06 -11.52 -5.04
C GLN A 166 11.39 -12.25 -3.88
#